data_80d5b9368deb64c70be509577ee8ad38
#
_entry.id   80d5b9368deb64c70be509577ee8ad38
#
_cell.length_a   1.000
_cell.length_b   1.000
_cell.length_c   1.000
_cell.angle_alpha   90.00
_cell.angle_beta   90.00
_cell.angle_gamma   90.00
#
_symmetry.space_group_name_H-M   'P 1'
#
loop_
_entity.id
_entity.type
_entity.pdbx_description
1 polymer ?
#
loop_
_entity_poly.entity_id
_entity_poly.type
_entity_poly.pdbx_seq_one_letter_code
_entity_poly.pdbx_strand_id
1 'polypeptide(L)'
;MTSRRIEPCYSPEMTTDLSAAAERLTEVCRSIFRDESRWITAEGYPDSLALSIIDSIYSTGSKYQAVINVVNEYRAYRKSQGGDADRDGTSELIQTFKEAGGSAGWAELVNNRKPAHTKKNAPL
;
A
#
# COMPACT_ATOMS: atom_id res chain seq x y z
N MET A 1 32.70 15.25 -6.98
CA MET A 1 31.33 15.32 -6.50
C MET A 1 31.28 14.68 -5.11
N THR A 2 31.08 15.48 -4.10
CA THR A 2 30.90 15.03 -2.74
C THR A 2 29.51 14.46 -2.58
N SER A 3 29.41 13.16 -2.47
CA SER A 3 28.18 12.48 -2.06
C SER A 3 27.85 12.93 -0.63
N ARG A 4 26.77 13.71 -0.48
CA ARG A 4 26.26 14.02 0.85
C ARG A 4 25.69 12.73 1.45
N ARG A 5 26.40 12.16 2.42
CA ARG A 5 25.80 11.16 3.29
C ARG A 5 24.63 11.82 4.02
N ILE A 6 23.45 11.30 3.81
CA ILE A 6 22.33 11.64 4.67
C ILE A 6 22.60 10.95 6.00
N GLU A 7 23.10 11.70 6.97
CA GLU A 7 23.23 11.18 8.33
C GLU A 7 21.83 11.03 8.93
N PRO A 8 21.52 9.88 9.53
CA PRO A 8 20.26 9.72 10.22
C PRO A 8 20.15 10.75 11.35
N CYS A 9 18.99 11.38 11.49
CA CYS A 9 18.71 12.44 12.47
C CYS A 9 18.62 11.95 13.93
N TYR A 10 19.21 10.82 14.27
CA TYR A 10 19.22 10.28 15.64
C TYR A 10 20.65 9.99 16.11
N SER A 11 20.89 10.22 17.41
CA SER A 11 22.18 9.94 18.03
C SER A 11 22.41 8.44 18.22
N PRO A 12 23.69 7.97 18.28
CA PRO A 12 24.00 6.57 18.57
C PRO A 12 23.40 6.06 19.88
N GLU A 13 23.24 6.92 20.86
CA GLU A 13 22.62 6.61 22.16
C GLU A 13 21.13 6.27 22.00
N MET A 14 20.39 6.99 21.16
CA MET A 14 18.99 6.66 20.84
C MET A 14 18.86 5.32 20.13
N THR A 15 19.80 4.95 19.28
CA THR A 15 19.81 3.66 18.57
C THR A 15 19.95 2.49 19.56
N THR A 16 20.81 2.61 20.56
CA THR A 16 21.02 1.59 21.61
C THR A 16 19.75 1.43 22.46
N ASP A 17 19.10 2.53 22.81
CA ASP A 17 17.87 2.52 23.59
C ASP A 17 16.70 1.89 22.81
N LEU A 18 16.58 2.18 21.51
CA LEU A 18 15.60 1.56 20.61
C LEU A 18 15.84 0.06 20.45
N SER A 19 17.09 -0.40 20.38
CA SER A 19 17.42 -1.82 20.33
C SER A 19 16.97 -2.56 21.59
N ALA A 20 17.25 -2.01 22.76
CA ALA A 20 16.81 -2.57 24.04
C ALA A 20 15.28 -2.61 24.15
N ALA A 21 14.61 -1.55 23.72
CA ALA A 21 13.14 -1.49 23.68
C ALA A 21 12.55 -2.53 22.71
N ALA A 22 13.14 -2.69 21.54
CA ALA A 22 12.72 -3.69 20.55
C ALA A 22 12.89 -5.12 21.07
N GLU A 23 13.99 -5.42 21.76
CA GLU A 23 14.23 -6.73 22.39
C GLU A 23 13.17 -7.03 23.45
N ARG A 24 12.89 -6.08 24.33
CA ARG A 24 11.86 -6.22 25.38
C ARG A 24 10.48 -6.44 24.76
N LEU A 25 10.13 -5.69 23.74
CA LEU A 25 8.86 -5.87 23.02
C LEU A 25 8.76 -7.25 22.38
N THR A 26 9.84 -7.72 21.77
CA THR A 26 9.93 -9.05 21.17
C THR A 26 9.73 -10.16 22.22
N GLU A 27 10.37 -10.05 23.37
CA GLU A 27 10.19 -11.00 24.48
C GLU A 27 8.74 -11.04 24.97
N VAL A 28 8.12 -9.88 25.17
CA VAL A 28 6.72 -9.77 25.58
C VAL A 28 5.80 -10.40 24.53
N CYS A 29 6.01 -10.10 23.26
CA CYS A 29 5.22 -10.68 22.16
C CYS A 29 5.37 -12.21 22.13
N ARG A 30 6.58 -12.74 22.27
CA ARG A 30 6.83 -14.20 22.32
C ARG A 30 6.15 -14.86 23.51
N SER A 31 6.16 -14.21 24.67
CA SER A 31 5.52 -14.73 25.87
C SER A 31 3.99 -14.80 25.75
N ILE A 32 3.38 -13.85 25.04
CA ILE A 32 1.93 -13.77 24.86
C ILE A 32 1.47 -14.69 23.72
N PHE A 33 2.12 -14.59 22.56
CA PHE A 33 1.71 -15.29 21.34
C PHE A 33 2.36 -16.66 21.14
N ARG A 34 3.32 -17.02 21.94
CA ARG A 34 4.01 -18.31 22.11
C ARG A 34 4.47 -19.03 20.85
N ASP A 35 3.59 -19.28 19.90
CA ASP A 35 3.85 -20.07 18.69
C ASP A 35 4.03 -19.15 17.48
N GLU A 36 5.28 -18.85 17.14
CA GLU A 36 5.64 -17.98 16.01
C GLU A 36 5.19 -18.57 14.66
N SER A 37 5.08 -19.89 14.56
CA SER A 37 4.65 -20.55 13.32
C SER A 37 3.19 -20.22 12.93
N ARG A 38 2.41 -19.75 13.89
CA ARG A 38 1.01 -19.34 13.68
C ARG A 38 0.86 -17.85 13.36
N TRP A 39 1.95 -17.10 13.37
CA TRP A 39 1.89 -15.69 13.03
C TRP A 39 1.71 -15.54 11.53
N ILE A 40 0.68 -14.78 11.17
CA ILE A 40 0.32 -14.55 9.77
C ILE A 40 0.91 -13.21 9.35
N THR A 41 1.73 -13.25 8.31
CA THR A 41 2.18 -12.03 7.61
C THR A 41 1.23 -11.79 6.44
N ALA A 42 0.73 -10.58 6.31
CA ALA A 42 -0.05 -10.21 5.13
C ALA A 42 0.84 -10.34 3.89
N GLU A 43 0.39 -11.10 2.90
CA GLU A 43 1.16 -11.31 1.67
C GLU A 43 1.31 -10.02 0.85
N GLY A 44 0.28 -9.18 0.88
CA GLY A 44 0.28 -7.93 0.13
C GLY A 44 0.46 -8.15 -1.38
N TYR A 45 1.17 -7.23 -2.00
CA TYR A 45 1.47 -7.27 -3.44
C TYR A 45 2.97 -7.06 -3.64
N PRO A 46 3.80 -8.07 -3.40
CA PRO A 46 5.26 -7.92 -3.31
C PRO A 46 5.91 -7.40 -4.60
N ASP A 47 5.33 -7.73 -5.76
CA ASP A 47 5.88 -7.38 -7.06
C ASP A 47 5.08 -6.28 -7.78
N SER A 48 4.04 -5.74 -7.15
CA SER A 48 3.17 -4.74 -7.77
C SER A 48 3.00 -3.49 -6.91
N LEU A 49 3.74 -2.47 -7.24
CA LEU A 49 3.57 -1.16 -6.62
C LEU A 49 2.22 -0.55 -6.99
N ALA A 50 1.71 -0.80 -8.20
CA ALA A 50 0.39 -0.35 -8.61
C ALA A 50 -0.72 -0.88 -7.70
N LEU A 51 -0.74 -2.18 -7.44
CA LEU A 51 -1.73 -2.80 -6.55
C LEU A 51 -1.58 -2.34 -5.10
N SER A 52 -0.34 -2.16 -4.63
CA SER A 52 -0.07 -1.63 -3.29
C SER A 52 -0.61 -0.21 -3.11
N ILE A 53 -0.46 0.64 -4.12
CA ILE A 53 -1.01 2.01 -4.12
C ILE A 53 -2.53 1.98 -4.11
N ILE A 54 -3.15 1.18 -4.98
CA ILE A 54 -4.61 1.05 -5.07
C ILE A 54 -5.18 0.56 -3.72
N ASP A 55 -4.61 -0.48 -3.17
CA ASP A 55 -5.02 -1.03 -1.86
C ASP A 55 -4.92 0.04 -0.76
N SER A 56 -3.79 0.73 -0.66
CA SER A 56 -3.57 1.77 0.34
C SER A 56 -4.59 2.90 0.26
N ILE A 57 -4.89 3.38 -0.94
CA ILE A 57 -5.83 4.48 -1.14
C ILE A 57 -7.26 4.04 -0.80
N TYR A 58 -7.68 2.88 -1.27
CA TYR A 58 -9.04 2.40 -1.09
C TYR A 58 -9.31 1.78 0.28
N SER A 59 -8.28 1.36 1.01
CA SER A 59 -8.41 0.83 2.37
C SER A 59 -8.85 1.88 3.39
N THR A 60 -8.66 3.16 3.08
CA THR A 60 -8.97 4.25 4.00
C THR A 60 -10.48 4.43 4.14
N GLY A 61 -11.03 4.01 5.28
CA GLY A 61 -12.44 4.17 5.61
C GLY A 61 -13.41 3.32 4.80
N SER A 62 -12.95 2.23 4.19
CA SER A 62 -13.75 1.32 3.38
C SER A 62 -13.73 -0.10 3.93
N LYS A 63 -14.77 -0.87 3.62
CA LYS A 63 -14.76 -2.32 3.87
C LYS A 63 -13.72 -2.98 2.97
N TYR A 64 -12.96 -3.92 3.50
CA TYR A 64 -11.89 -4.60 2.75
C TYR A 64 -12.37 -5.29 1.47
N GLN A 65 -13.60 -5.81 1.46
CA GLN A 65 -14.18 -6.39 0.25
C GLN A 65 -14.28 -5.40 -0.90
N ALA A 66 -14.54 -4.11 -0.62
CA ALA A 66 -14.57 -3.07 -1.65
C ALA A 66 -13.17 -2.84 -2.26
N VAL A 67 -12.13 -2.94 -1.44
CA VAL A 67 -10.73 -2.85 -1.91
C VAL A 67 -10.40 -4.01 -2.84
N ILE A 68 -10.75 -5.23 -2.46
CA ILE A 68 -10.54 -6.43 -3.28
C ILE A 68 -11.24 -6.30 -4.63
N ASN A 69 -12.47 -5.78 -4.64
CA ASN A 69 -13.22 -5.56 -5.87
C ASN A 69 -12.50 -4.59 -6.81
N VAL A 70 -11.99 -3.47 -6.29
CA VAL A 70 -11.21 -2.50 -7.07
C VAL A 70 -9.94 -3.12 -7.64
N VAL A 71 -9.21 -3.86 -6.84
CA VAL A 71 -7.99 -4.57 -7.28
C VAL A 71 -8.31 -5.57 -8.39
N ASN A 72 -9.39 -6.32 -8.26
CA ASN A 72 -9.80 -7.31 -9.26
C ASN A 72 -10.25 -6.64 -10.57
N GLU A 73 -10.93 -5.49 -10.52
CA GLU A 73 -11.29 -4.72 -11.71
C GLU A 73 -10.04 -4.21 -12.45
N TYR A 74 -9.07 -3.70 -11.71
CA TYR A 74 -7.79 -3.29 -12.29
C TYR A 74 -7.04 -4.47 -12.92
N ARG A 75 -7.00 -5.60 -12.25
CA ARG A 75 -6.42 -6.84 -12.79
C ARG A 75 -7.09 -7.27 -14.09
N ALA A 76 -8.43 -7.27 -14.12
CA ALA A 76 -9.19 -7.63 -15.31
C ALA A 76 -8.92 -6.69 -16.48
N TYR A 77 -8.87 -5.39 -16.23
CA TYR A 77 -8.53 -4.40 -17.24
C TYR A 77 -7.12 -4.62 -17.80
N ARG A 78 -6.12 -4.75 -16.93
CA ARG A 78 -4.75 -4.96 -17.37
C ARG A 78 -4.58 -6.25 -18.16
N LYS A 79 -5.27 -7.31 -17.75
CA LYS A 79 -5.28 -8.57 -18.49
C LYS A 79 -5.87 -8.38 -19.88
N SER A 80 -6.94 -7.61 -20.04
CA SER A 80 -7.53 -7.30 -21.34
C SER A 80 -6.59 -6.51 -22.25
N GLN A 81 -5.65 -5.75 -21.67
CA GLN A 81 -4.62 -5.00 -22.39
C GLN A 81 -3.33 -5.83 -22.67
N GLY A 82 -3.33 -7.09 -22.28
CA GLY A 82 -2.13 -7.95 -22.39
C GLY A 82 -1.06 -7.68 -21.34
N GLY A 83 -1.39 -6.93 -20.27
CA GLY A 83 -0.50 -6.64 -19.16
C GLY A 83 -0.68 -7.61 -17.99
N ASP A 84 0.16 -7.42 -16.96
CA ASP A 84 0.12 -8.18 -15.72
C ASP A 84 0.08 -7.22 -14.53
N ALA A 85 -1.11 -7.05 -13.97
CA ALA A 85 -1.34 -6.16 -12.83
C ALA A 85 -0.48 -6.53 -11.61
N ASP A 86 -0.18 -7.81 -11.42
CA ASP A 86 0.63 -8.29 -10.30
C ASP A 86 2.12 -7.91 -10.41
N ARG A 87 2.52 -7.32 -11.54
CA ARG A 87 3.87 -6.78 -11.80
C ARG A 87 3.88 -5.31 -12.19
N ASP A 88 2.72 -4.67 -12.24
CA ASP A 88 2.61 -3.26 -12.62
C ASP A 88 3.23 -2.32 -11.58
N GLY A 89 3.98 -1.35 -12.07
CA GLY A 89 4.52 -0.25 -11.30
C GLY A 89 3.70 1.03 -11.43
N THR A 90 4.30 2.15 -11.04
CA THR A 90 3.66 3.47 -11.13
C THR A 90 3.41 3.91 -12.56
N SER A 91 4.31 3.58 -13.49
CA SER A 91 4.18 3.97 -14.90
C SER A 91 2.93 3.38 -15.53
N GLU A 92 2.70 2.09 -15.35
CA GLU A 92 1.52 1.38 -15.84
C GLU A 92 0.24 1.89 -15.19
N LEU A 93 0.28 2.20 -13.89
CA LEU A 93 -0.85 2.76 -13.16
C LEU A 93 -1.23 4.15 -13.70
N ILE A 94 -0.26 5.03 -13.87
CA ILE A 94 -0.46 6.37 -14.41
C ILE A 94 -0.99 6.30 -15.85
N GLN A 95 -0.42 5.42 -16.66
CA GLN A 95 -0.86 5.23 -18.04
C GLN A 95 -2.30 4.74 -18.10
N THR A 96 -2.66 3.76 -17.28
CA THR A 96 -4.04 3.25 -17.17
C THR A 96 -5.01 4.35 -16.76
N PHE A 97 -4.62 5.18 -15.78
CA PHE A 97 -5.44 6.31 -15.33
C PHE A 97 -5.70 7.32 -16.46
N LYS A 98 -4.69 7.64 -17.25
CA LYS A 98 -4.81 8.53 -18.41
C LYS A 98 -5.69 7.92 -19.51
N GLU A 99 -5.49 6.65 -19.83
CA GLU A 99 -6.27 5.91 -20.83
C GLU A 99 -7.76 5.80 -20.43
N ALA A 100 -8.03 5.67 -19.14
CA ALA A 100 -9.38 5.65 -18.61
C ALA A 100 -10.11 7.00 -18.75
N GLY A 101 -9.38 8.09 -18.95
CA GLY A 101 -9.95 9.44 -19.07
C GLY A 101 -9.92 10.24 -17.77
N GLY A 102 -8.96 9.98 -16.90
CA GLY A 102 -8.80 10.67 -15.62
C GLY A 102 -9.70 10.11 -14.51
N SER A 103 -10.03 10.91 -13.51
CA SER A 103 -10.72 10.44 -12.29
C SER A 103 -12.10 9.86 -12.54
N ALA A 104 -12.90 10.45 -13.45
CA ALA A 104 -14.23 9.94 -13.78
C ALA A 104 -14.16 8.59 -14.50
N GLY A 105 -13.31 8.47 -15.51
CA GLY A 105 -13.10 7.22 -16.24
C GLY A 105 -12.47 6.14 -15.38
N TRP A 106 -11.56 6.52 -14.49
CA TRP A 106 -10.99 5.59 -13.51
C TRP A 106 -12.06 5.01 -12.58
N ALA A 107 -12.95 5.87 -12.05
CA ALA A 107 -14.04 5.42 -11.18
C ALA A 107 -14.98 4.42 -11.87
N GLU A 108 -15.23 4.59 -13.15
CA GLU A 108 -15.99 3.62 -13.95
C GLU A 108 -15.20 2.33 -14.18
N LEU A 109 -13.91 2.42 -14.50
CA LEU A 109 -13.04 1.27 -14.74
C LEU A 109 -12.97 0.36 -13.54
N VAL A 110 -12.76 0.91 -12.35
CA VAL A 110 -12.69 0.13 -11.11
C VAL A 110 -14.03 -0.09 -10.42
N ASN A 111 -15.11 0.39 -11.04
CA ASN A 111 -16.49 0.29 -10.54
C ASN A 111 -16.62 0.77 -9.08
N ASN A 112 -15.97 1.88 -8.77
CA ASN A 112 -16.01 2.48 -7.44
C ASN A 112 -15.98 4.01 -7.55
N ARG A 113 -17.10 4.65 -7.24
CA ARG A 113 -17.29 6.10 -7.30
C ARG A 113 -17.15 6.78 -5.93
N LYS A 114 -16.73 6.05 -4.90
CA LYS A 114 -16.51 6.64 -3.58
C LYS A 114 -15.37 7.65 -3.65
N PRO A 115 -15.60 8.91 -3.25
CA PRO A 115 -14.51 9.87 -3.15
C PRO A 115 -13.53 9.44 -2.06
N ALA A 116 -12.24 9.65 -2.30
CA ALA A 116 -11.23 9.44 -1.28
C ALA A 116 -11.56 10.27 -0.02
N HIS A 117 -11.21 9.76 1.13
CA HIS A 117 -11.59 10.31 2.45
C HIS A 117 -11.26 11.81 2.61
N THR A 118 -10.23 12.27 1.93
CA THR A 118 -9.79 13.66 1.92
C THR A 118 -10.79 14.64 1.28
N LYS A 119 -11.67 14.15 0.43
CA LYS A 119 -12.65 15.00 -0.28
C LYS A 119 -13.87 15.35 0.57
N LYS A 120 -14.16 14.60 1.64
CA LYS A 120 -15.27 14.88 2.57
C LYS A 120 -15.04 16.10 3.44
N ASN A 121 -13.78 16.51 3.61
CA ASN A 121 -13.36 17.61 4.47
C ASN A 121 -12.84 18.82 3.68
N ALA A 122 -12.95 18.81 2.37
CA ALA A 122 -12.63 19.98 1.57
C ALA A 122 -13.72 21.04 1.83
N PRO A 123 -13.36 22.27 2.24
CA PRO A 123 -14.35 23.36 2.35
C PRO A 123 -14.99 23.58 0.97
N LEU A 124 -16.30 23.71 1.01
CA LEU A 124 -17.10 24.08 -0.15
C LEU A 124 -16.67 25.44 -0.70
#